data_6fae28767f3e42327f31dacff7944b65
#
_entry.id   6fae28767f3e42327f31dacff7944b65
#
_cell.length_a   1.000
_cell.length_b   1.000
_cell.length_c   1.000
_cell.angle_alpha   90.00
_cell.angle_beta   90.00
_cell.angle_gamma   90.00
#
_symmetry.space_group_name_H-M   'P 1'
#
loop_
_entity.id
_entity.type
_entity.pdbx_description
1 polymer ?
#
loop_
_entity_poly.entity_id
_entity_poly.type
_entity_poly.pdbx_seq_one_letter_code
_entity_poly.pdbx_strand_id
1 'polypeptide(L)'
;MNIPEGKKVYFASDNHLGAPTAEKSRIREKQFVAWLDSVKEDAAAIYLMGDLFDVWIEYRRVVPKGFVRVLGKLAELTDSGIPIYFFVGNHDMWMKGYFEEELGIPVYYEPKEITLNNKKLLIG
;
A
#
# COMPACT_ATOMS: atom_id res chain seq x y z
N MET A 1 12.27 -5.60 -12.70
CA MET A 1 12.37 -4.27 -13.29
C MET A 1 13.76 -3.71 -13.09
N ASN A 2 14.17 -2.82 -13.93
CA ASN A 2 15.40 -2.07 -13.72
C ASN A 2 15.09 -0.77 -12.99
N ILE A 3 15.79 -0.54 -11.88
CA ILE A 3 15.60 0.65 -11.07
C ILE A 3 16.46 1.77 -11.67
N PRO A 4 15.84 2.90 -12.09
CA PRO A 4 16.63 4.02 -12.62
C PRO A 4 17.62 4.56 -11.59
N GLU A 5 18.74 5.10 -12.05
CA GLU A 5 19.72 5.72 -11.18
C GLU A 5 19.07 6.86 -10.37
N GLY A 6 19.38 6.94 -9.09
CA GLY A 6 18.78 7.94 -8.18
C GLY A 6 17.38 7.59 -7.68
N LYS A 7 16.81 6.47 -8.13
CA LYS A 7 15.50 6.01 -7.70
C LYS A 7 15.63 4.82 -6.76
N LYS A 8 14.58 4.59 -5.95
CA LYS A 8 14.56 3.53 -4.94
C LYS A 8 13.24 2.80 -4.98
N VAL A 9 13.26 1.54 -4.52
CA VAL A 9 12.05 0.77 -4.29
C VAL A 9 11.82 0.73 -2.78
N TYR A 10 10.61 1.08 -2.37
CA TYR A 10 10.24 1.17 -0.95
C TYR A 10 9.30 0.05 -0.58
N PHE A 11 9.44 -0.43 0.65
CA PHE A 11 8.58 -1.47 1.22
C PHE A 11 8.01 -0.98 2.54
N ALA A 12 6.73 -1.24 2.78
CA ALA A 12 6.06 -0.91 4.04
C ALA A 12 5.17 -2.07 4.46
N SER A 13 5.07 -2.32 5.77
CA SER A 13 4.22 -3.38 6.31
C SER A 13 3.83 -3.10 7.75
N ASP A 14 2.83 -3.86 8.24
CA ASP A 14 2.43 -3.88 9.65
C ASP A 14 2.03 -2.53 10.24
N ASN A 15 1.37 -1.70 9.44
CA ASN A 15 0.88 -0.39 9.90
C ASN A 15 -0.35 -0.52 10.79
N HIS A 16 -1.17 -1.55 10.59
CA HIS A 16 -2.39 -1.85 11.36
C HIS A 16 -3.28 -0.63 11.57
N LEU A 17 -3.55 0.11 10.49
CA LEU A 17 -4.44 1.27 10.54
C LEU A 17 -5.84 0.84 10.97
N GLY A 18 -6.42 1.57 11.91
CA GLY A 18 -7.69 1.24 12.54
C GLY A 18 -7.55 0.84 14.00
N ALA A 19 -6.38 0.38 14.44
CA ALA A 19 -6.12 -0.05 15.80
C ALA A 19 -5.22 0.94 16.54
N PRO A 20 -5.27 0.98 17.88
CA PRO A 20 -6.25 0.35 18.75
C PRO A 20 -7.54 1.16 18.85
N THR A 21 -7.52 2.45 18.53
CA THR A 21 -8.67 3.34 18.53
C THR A 21 -8.66 4.16 17.25
N ALA A 22 -9.81 4.74 16.89
CA ALA A 22 -9.91 5.60 15.71
C ALA A 22 -8.98 6.82 15.82
N GLU A 23 -8.85 7.41 17.02
CA GLU A 23 -8.00 8.56 17.23
C GLU A 23 -6.51 8.23 17.05
N LYS A 24 -6.04 7.16 17.69
CA LYS A 24 -4.64 6.72 17.57
C LYS A 24 -4.31 6.25 16.16
N SER A 25 -5.27 5.58 15.51
CA SER A 25 -5.13 5.17 14.12
C SER A 25 -4.95 6.37 13.21
N ARG A 26 -5.72 7.43 13.42
CA ARG A 26 -5.63 8.63 12.58
C ARG A 26 -4.28 9.31 12.71
N ILE A 27 -3.68 9.29 13.90
CA ILE A 27 -2.32 9.81 14.09
C ILE A 27 -1.33 9.02 13.26
N ARG A 28 -1.40 7.67 13.31
CA ARG A 28 -0.52 6.81 12.51
C ARG A 28 -0.79 6.92 11.03
N GLU A 29 -2.05 7.09 10.65
CA GLU A 29 -2.41 7.30 9.25
C GLU A 29 -1.74 8.57 8.71
N LYS A 30 -1.78 9.66 9.46
CA LYS A 30 -1.11 10.91 9.07
C LYS A 30 0.40 10.74 8.97
N GLN A 31 1.00 9.97 9.87
CA GLN A 31 2.44 9.67 9.82
C GLN A 31 2.79 8.85 8.59
N PHE A 32 1.97 7.87 8.26
CA PHE A 32 2.18 7.04 7.07
C PHE A 32 2.01 7.86 5.79
N VAL A 33 1.01 8.72 5.73
CA VAL A 33 0.80 9.64 4.61
C VAL A 33 2.00 10.58 4.44
N ALA A 34 2.55 11.09 5.55
CA ALA A 34 3.75 11.93 5.50
C ALA A 34 4.95 11.16 4.96
N TRP A 35 5.10 9.88 5.34
CA TRP A 35 6.16 9.03 4.80
C TRP A 35 5.99 8.82 3.30
N LEU A 36 4.77 8.50 2.85
CA LEU A 36 4.49 8.36 1.42
C LEU A 36 4.84 9.64 0.66
N ASP A 37 4.49 10.78 1.22
CA ASP A 37 4.82 12.07 0.61
C ASP A 37 6.33 12.30 0.54
N SER A 38 7.07 11.84 1.54
CA SER A 38 8.52 12.02 1.57
C SER A 38 9.26 11.15 0.54
N VAL A 39 8.72 9.97 0.18
CA VAL A 39 9.39 9.05 -0.73
C VAL A 39 8.97 9.25 -2.19
N LYS A 40 7.94 10.03 -2.47
CA LYS A 40 7.38 10.15 -3.83
C LYS A 40 8.36 10.70 -4.85
N GLU A 41 9.34 11.49 -4.44
CA GLU A 41 10.26 12.13 -5.38
C GLU A 41 11.29 11.14 -5.95
N ASP A 42 11.65 10.11 -5.20
CA ASP A 42 12.65 9.14 -5.64
C ASP A 42 12.15 7.70 -5.70
N ALA A 43 10.85 7.48 -5.54
CA ALA A 43 10.29 6.14 -5.59
C ALA A 43 10.19 5.64 -7.03
N ALA A 44 10.84 4.51 -7.32
CA ALA A 44 10.64 3.76 -8.56
C ALA A 44 9.41 2.86 -8.43
N ALA A 45 9.14 2.36 -7.23
CA ALA A 45 7.96 1.56 -6.91
C ALA A 45 7.80 1.51 -5.40
N ILE A 46 6.57 1.25 -4.95
CA ILE A 46 6.25 1.07 -3.54
C ILE A 46 5.50 -0.25 -3.38
N TYR A 47 5.98 -1.09 -2.47
CA TYR A 47 5.37 -2.37 -2.13
C TYR A 47 4.77 -2.28 -0.74
N LEU A 48 3.45 -2.46 -0.65
CA LEU A 48 2.73 -2.54 0.61
C LEU A 48 2.60 -4.02 0.95
N MET A 49 3.28 -4.45 2.00
CA MET A 49 3.54 -5.86 2.27
C MET A 49 2.56 -6.51 3.24
N GLY A 50 1.34 -6.00 3.30
CA GLY A 50 0.29 -6.58 4.12
C GLY A 50 0.14 -5.93 5.48
N ASP A 51 -1.00 -6.20 6.12
CA ASP A 51 -1.38 -5.62 7.41
C ASP A 51 -1.27 -4.09 7.44
N LEU A 52 -1.54 -3.44 6.28
CA LEU A 52 -1.68 -1.99 6.23
C LEU A 52 -2.85 -1.58 7.12
N PHE A 53 -3.94 -2.34 7.06
CA PHE A 53 -5.11 -2.12 7.90
C PHE A 53 -5.18 -3.19 8.97
N ASP A 54 -5.68 -2.82 10.14
CA ASP A 54 -5.93 -3.78 11.20
C ASP A 54 -7.05 -4.75 10.80
N VAL A 55 -8.11 -4.21 10.18
CA VAL A 55 -9.16 -5.02 9.54
C VAL A 55 -9.57 -4.31 8.26
N TRP A 56 -9.65 -5.07 7.16
CA TRP A 56 -10.19 -4.56 5.91
C TRP A 56 -11.13 -5.60 5.34
N ILE A 57 -12.43 -5.25 5.26
CA ILE A 57 -13.47 -6.12 4.70
C ILE A 57 -14.28 -5.28 3.72
N GLU A 58 -14.36 -5.74 2.47
CA GLU A 58 -15.20 -5.12 1.44
C GLU A 58 -16.50 -5.90 1.33
N TYR A 59 -17.60 -5.18 1.22
CA TYR A 59 -18.92 -5.79 1.01
C TYR A 59 -19.67 -5.03 -0.08
N ARG A 60 -19.85 -5.65 -1.25
CA ARG A 60 -20.49 -5.04 -2.41
C ARG A 60 -19.77 -3.73 -2.78
N ARG A 61 -20.41 -2.57 -2.56
CA ARG A 61 -19.85 -1.25 -2.83
C ARG A 61 -19.43 -0.52 -1.56
N VAL A 62 -19.38 -1.24 -0.45
CA VAL A 62 -19.06 -0.65 0.86
C VAL A 62 -17.64 -1.04 1.26
N VAL A 63 -16.85 -0.04 1.65
CA VAL A 63 -15.51 -0.23 2.19
C VAL A 63 -15.43 0.40 3.57
N PRO A 64 -14.43 0.00 4.40
CA PRO A 64 -14.28 0.61 5.72
C PRO A 64 -14.08 2.12 5.63
N LYS A 65 -14.71 2.85 6.53
CA LYS A 65 -14.51 4.30 6.62
C LYS A 65 -13.35 4.65 7.54
N GLY A 66 -12.90 5.87 7.46
CA GLY A 66 -11.89 6.40 8.38
C GLY A 66 -10.47 6.39 7.82
N PHE A 67 -10.29 6.05 6.53
CA PHE A 67 -8.99 5.95 5.91
C PHE A 67 -8.85 6.85 4.67
N VAL A 68 -9.62 7.93 4.63
CA VAL A 68 -9.67 8.79 3.45
C VAL A 68 -8.32 9.43 3.12
N ARG A 69 -7.51 9.71 4.15
CA ARG A 69 -6.21 10.35 3.94
C ARG A 69 -5.21 9.42 3.26
N VAL A 70 -5.09 8.19 3.77
CA VAL A 70 -4.16 7.22 3.18
C VAL A 70 -4.65 6.79 1.80
N LEU A 71 -5.94 6.56 1.63
CA LEU A 71 -6.50 6.18 0.34
C LEU A 71 -6.31 7.31 -0.68
N GLY A 72 -6.55 8.56 -0.29
CA GLY A 72 -6.33 9.71 -1.14
C GLY A 72 -4.86 9.90 -1.53
N LYS A 73 -3.94 9.67 -0.59
CA LYS A 73 -2.51 9.76 -0.88
C LYS A 73 -2.08 8.66 -1.86
N LEU A 74 -2.56 7.43 -1.67
CA LEU A 74 -2.27 6.35 -2.60
C LEU A 74 -2.80 6.66 -4.00
N ALA A 75 -4.01 7.22 -4.10
CA ALA A 75 -4.56 7.65 -5.38
C ALA A 75 -3.69 8.74 -6.04
N GLU A 76 -3.25 9.72 -5.26
CA GLU A 76 -2.36 10.77 -5.75
C GLU A 76 -1.07 10.20 -6.35
N LEU A 77 -0.45 9.24 -5.64
CA LEU A 77 0.81 8.65 -6.09
C LEU A 77 0.62 7.81 -7.36
N THR A 78 -0.43 7.00 -7.44
CA THR A 78 -0.70 6.22 -8.65
C THR A 78 -1.06 7.12 -9.83
N ASP A 79 -1.81 8.19 -9.59
CA ASP A 79 -2.15 9.16 -10.63
C ASP A 79 -0.91 9.88 -11.14
N SER A 80 0.11 10.06 -10.30
CA SER A 80 1.37 10.67 -10.73
C SER A 80 2.33 9.68 -11.39
N GLY A 81 1.94 8.42 -11.53
CA GLY A 81 2.70 7.41 -12.28
C GLY A 81 3.63 6.55 -11.45
N ILE A 82 3.55 6.59 -10.12
CA ILE A 82 4.37 5.74 -9.27
C ILE A 82 3.69 4.37 -9.14
N PRO A 83 4.34 3.26 -9.55
CA PRO A 83 3.77 1.93 -9.38
C PRO A 83 3.68 1.56 -7.89
N ILE A 84 2.50 1.13 -7.47
CA ILE A 84 2.27 0.64 -6.11
C ILE A 84 1.68 -0.75 -6.21
N TYR A 85 2.16 -1.67 -5.37
CA TYR A 85 1.70 -3.06 -5.33
C TYR A 85 1.31 -3.41 -3.90
N PHE A 86 0.23 -4.16 -3.74
CA PHE A 86 -0.28 -4.54 -2.43
C PHE A 86 -0.29 -6.06 -2.28
N PHE A 87 0.33 -6.55 -1.21
CA PHE A 87 0.27 -7.95 -0.82
C PHE A 87 -0.54 -8.03 0.46
N VAL A 88 -1.59 -8.88 0.48
CA VAL A 88 -2.46 -8.99 1.65
C VAL A 88 -1.73 -9.65 2.81
N GLY A 89 -2.04 -9.18 4.02
CA GLY A 89 -1.62 -9.82 5.25
C GLY A 89 -2.79 -10.60 5.87
N ASN A 90 -2.64 -10.99 7.13
CA ASN A 90 -3.70 -11.73 7.82
C ASN A 90 -4.90 -10.84 8.13
N HIS A 91 -4.67 -9.54 8.35
CA HIS A 91 -5.71 -8.61 8.79
C HIS A 91 -6.46 -7.93 7.65
N ASP A 92 -5.88 -7.87 6.45
CA ASP A 92 -6.49 -7.22 5.29
C ASP A 92 -6.70 -8.14 4.10
N MET A 93 -6.95 -9.43 4.37
CA MET A 93 -7.10 -10.44 3.32
C MET A 93 -8.47 -10.40 2.62
N TRP A 94 -9.43 -9.62 3.09
CA TRP A 94 -10.80 -9.57 2.56
C TRP A 94 -10.98 -8.45 1.54
N MET A 95 -9.97 -8.22 0.72
CA MET A 95 -10.04 -7.24 -0.38
C MET A 95 -10.75 -7.84 -1.58
N LYS A 96 -11.62 -7.05 -2.23
CA LYS A 96 -12.47 -7.50 -3.34
C LYS A 96 -12.48 -6.55 -4.52
N GLY A 97 -11.36 -5.88 -4.79
CA GLY A 97 -11.22 -5.08 -6.01
C GLY A 97 -11.21 -3.58 -5.82
N TYR A 98 -11.48 -3.06 -4.63
CA TYR A 98 -11.49 -1.61 -4.41
C TYR A 98 -10.14 -0.97 -4.78
N PHE A 99 -9.04 -1.56 -4.34
CA PHE A 99 -7.71 -1.03 -4.63
C PHE A 99 -7.39 -1.05 -6.11
N GLU A 100 -7.82 -2.10 -6.80
CA GLU A 100 -7.58 -2.24 -8.24
C GLU A 100 -8.45 -1.27 -9.04
N GLU A 101 -9.74 -1.20 -8.72
CA GLU A 101 -10.69 -0.37 -9.46
C GLU A 101 -10.55 1.12 -9.17
N GLU A 102 -10.39 1.49 -7.91
CA GLU A 102 -10.41 2.90 -7.49
C GLU A 102 -9.02 3.52 -7.41
N LEU A 103 -8.01 2.73 -7.07
CA LEU A 103 -6.66 3.25 -6.83
C LEU A 103 -5.66 2.82 -7.90
N GLY A 104 -6.01 1.86 -8.76
CA GLY A 104 -5.08 1.33 -9.75
C GLY A 104 -3.94 0.54 -9.13
N ILE A 105 -4.14 -0.05 -7.96
CA ILE A 105 -3.12 -0.81 -7.23
C ILE A 105 -3.43 -2.29 -7.36
N PRO A 106 -2.55 -3.10 -8.00
CA PRO A 106 -2.72 -4.54 -8.04
C PRO A 106 -2.63 -5.15 -6.65
N VAL A 107 -3.48 -6.12 -6.35
CA VAL A 107 -3.52 -6.82 -5.08
C VAL A 107 -3.14 -8.28 -5.29
N TYR A 108 -2.16 -8.77 -4.52
CA TYR A 108 -1.69 -10.14 -4.59
C TYR A 108 -2.02 -10.87 -3.29
N TYR A 109 -2.55 -12.08 -3.42
CA TYR A 109 -2.97 -12.92 -2.30
C TYR A 109 -1.96 -14.00 -1.96
N GLU A 110 -0.93 -14.15 -2.78
CA GLU A 110 0.12 -15.16 -2.62
C GLU A 110 1.49 -14.52 -2.80
N PRO A 111 2.54 -15.13 -2.23
CA PRO A 111 3.91 -14.65 -2.45
C PRO A 111 4.25 -14.64 -3.94
N LYS A 112 5.05 -13.69 -4.35
CA LYS A 112 5.45 -13.51 -5.74
C LYS A 112 6.94 -13.25 -5.82
N GLU A 113 7.60 -13.87 -6.81
CA GLU A 113 8.98 -13.56 -7.12
C GLU A 113 9.02 -12.32 -8.02
N ILE A 114 9.85 -11.36 -7.64
CA ILE A 114 10.09 -10.17 -8.46
C ILE A 114 11.58 -10.03 -8.73
N THR A 115 11.92 -9.35 -9.80
CA THR A 115 13.31 -9.09 -10.16
C THR A 115 13.58 -7.59 -10.15
N LEU A 116 14.56 -7.17 -9.34
CA LEU A 116 14.99 -5.78 -9.24
C LEU A 116 16.47 -5.72 -9.55
N ASN A 117 16.86 -5.05 -10.64
CA ASN A 117 18.25 -4.93 -11.06
C ASN A 117 18.98 -6.27 -11.08
N ASN A 118 18.39 -7.27 -11.72
CA ASN A 118 18.91 -8.65 -11.82
C ASN A 118 18.95 -9.45 -10.51
N LYS A 119 18.38 -8.92 -9.44
CA LYS A 119 18.23 -9.65 -8.17
C LYS A 119 16.81 -10.15 -8.04
N LYS A 120 16.68 -11.43 -7.70
CA LYS A 120 15.37 -12.07 -7.49
C LYS A 120 14.98 -11.99 -6.03
N LEU A 121 13.78 -11.51 -5.75
CA LEU A 121 13.24 -11.39 -4.41
C LEU A 121 11.90 -12.12 -4.35
N LEU A 122 11.70 -12.88 -3.28
CA LEU A 122 10.38 -13.46 -2.98
C LEU A 122 9.67 -12.52 -2.02
N ILE A 123 8.49 -12.05 -2.41
CA ILE A 123 7.72 -11.06 -1.67
C ILE A 123 6.34 -11.62 -1.35
N GLY A 124 5.97 -11.47 -0.11
CA GLY A 124 4.65 -11.95 0.30
C GLY A 124 4.45 -12.14 1.78
#